data_520173da657735833bbb1e118aa1dcae
#
_entry.id   520173da657735833bbb1e118aa1dcae
#
_cell.length_a   1.000
_cell.length_b   1.000
_cell.length_c   1.000
_cell.angle_alpha   90.00
_cell.angle_beta   90.00
_cell.angle_gamma   90.00
#
_symmetry.space_group_name_H-M   'P 1'
#
loop_
_entity.id
_entity.type
_entity.pdbx_description
1 polymer ?
#
loop_
_entity_poly.entity_id
_entity_poly.type
_entity_poly.pdbx_seq_one_letter_code
_entity_poly.pdbx_strand_id
1 'polypeptide(L)'
;MKLVEKDAEKKMKNVGASSTAEATPIVLVVDDNKAVLEFLLLLLSKNGLAGIGASSGSECLAIVRSRQVDLIILDVMMPVMDGLKACEELKKMCPSTPIILLTARDDMMTRAAAMDLGVSEFVAKPVNNRDLMSRIQVQLRNLEWGKAADQVVSQIDRSTSHPKK
;
A
#
# COMPACT_ATOMS: atom_id res chain seq x y z
N MET A 1 40.29 -25.01 -29.76
CA MET A 1 39.91 -23.93 -28.89
C MET A 1 38.62 -23.24 -29.42
N LYS A 2 37.61 -24.02 -29.80
CA LYS A 2 36.32 -23.52 -30.34
C LYS A 2 35.11 -24.34 -29.88
N LEU A 3 35.14 -24.95 -28.71
CA LEU A 3 34.06 -25.83 -28.23
C LEU A 3 33.50 -25.45 -26.84
N VAL A 4 33.92 -24.32 -26.25
CA VAL A 4 33.51 -23.91 -24.91
C VAL A 4 32.51 -22.74 -24.93
N GLU A 5 32.32 -22.06 -26.08
CA GLU A 5 31.42 -20.91 -26.18
C GLU A 5 29.95 -21.26 -26.52
N LYS A 6 29.68 -22.48 -26.97
CA LYS A 6 28.29 -22.87 -27.34
C LYS A 6 27.42 -23.34 -26.19
N ASP A 7 28.00 -23.74 -25.06
CA ASP A 7 27.23 -24.20 -23.91
C ASP A 7 26.78 -23.06 -22.95
N ALA A 8 27.42 -21.89 -23.03
CA ALA A 8 27.05 -20.73 -22.26
C ALA A 8 25.79 -20.02 -22.79
N GLU A 9 25.60 -20.01 -24.11
CA GLU A 9 24.41 -19.37 -24.73
C GLU A 9 23.12 -20.21 -24.61
N LYS A 10 23.24 -21.53 -24.43
CA LYS A 10 22.06 -22.40 -24.29
C LYS A 10 21.45 -22.39 -22.88
N LYS A 11 22.20 -21.93 -21.89
CA LYS A 11 21.74 -21.84 -20.48
C LYS A 11 21.04 -20.51 -20.14
N MET A 12 21.12 -19.51 -21.01
CA MET A 12 20.46 -18.19 -20.81
C MET A 12 19.08 -18.06 -21.48
N LYS A 13 18.59 -19.07 -22.17
CA LYS A 13 17.29 -19.00 -22.87
C LYS A 13 16.13 -19.70 -22.18
N ASN A 14 16.26 -20.08 -20.91
CA ASN A 14 15.17 -20.75 -20.19
C ASN A 14 14.93 -20.18 -18.79
N VAL A 15 15.14 -18.88 -18.62
CA VAL A 15 14.43 -18.14 -17.58
C VAL A 15 13.16 -17.62 -18.23
N GLY A 16 12.12 -18.41 -18.12
CA GLY A 16 10.78 -18.02 -18.54
C GLY A 16 10.44 -16.70 -17.82
N ALA A 17 10.53 -15.61 -18.58
CA ALA A 17 9.97 -14.34 -18.19
C ALA A 17 8.46 -14.47 -18.15
N SER A 18 7.94 -14.96 -17.04
CA SER A 18 6.60 -14.61 -16.58
C SER A 18 6.68 -13.18 -16.06
N SER A 19 6.96 -12.25 -16.96
CA SER A 19 6.82 -10.83 -16.74
C SER A 19 5.35 -10.47 -16.95
N THR A 20 4.50 -10.82 -16.00
CA THR A 20 3.42 -9.93 -15.66
C THR A 20 4.14 -8.69 -15.14
N ALA A 21 4.11 -7.60 -15.90
CA ALA A 21 4.58 -6.30 -15.44
C ALA A 21 3.75 -5.98 -14.18
N GLU A 22 4.31 -6.29 -13.01
CA GLU A 22 3.68 -5.97 -11.73
C GLU A 22 3.59 -4.46 -11.69
N ALA A 23 2.35 -3.95 -11.72
CA ALA A 23 2.11 -2.52 -11.65
C ALA A 23 2.73 -1.98 -10.37
N THR A 24 3.55 -0.93 -10.49
CA THR A 24 4.19 -0.28 -9.34
C THR A 24 3.12 0.09 -8.30
N PRO A 25 3.22 -0.37 -7.04
CA PRO A 25 2.24 -0.04 -6.02
C PRO A 25 2.13 1.47 -5.80
N ILE A 26 0.90 1.95 -5.63
CA ILE A 26 0.59 3.36 -5.43
C ILE A 26 0.30 3.62 -3.95
N VAL A 27 1.11 4.48 -3.34
CA VAL A 27 0.98 4.90 -1.94
C VAL A 27 0.49 6.35 -1.88
N LEU A 28 -0.67 6.57 -1.26
CA LEU A 28 -1.20 7.90 -0.98
C LEU A 28 -0.64 8.40 0.34
N VAL A 29 0.02 9.55 0.33
CA VAL A 29 0.56 10.22 1.53
C VAL A 29 -0.29 11.46 1.83
N VAL A 30 -0.77 11.56 3.05
CA VAL A 30 -1.66 12.64 3.48
C VAL A 30 -1.03 13.36 4.68
N ASP A 31 -0.58 14.58 4.47
CA ASP A 31 0.02 15.42 5.50
C ASP A 31 -0.15 16.90 5.09
N ASP A 32 -0.58 17.77 5.99
CA ASP A 32 -0.74 19.21 5.71
C ASP A 32 0.60 19.96 5.69
N ASN A 33 1.66 19.35 6.23
CA ASN A 33 3.01 19.89 6.16
C ASN A 33 3.67 19.51 4.82
N LYS A 34 3.80 20.50 3.95
CA LYS A 34 4.36 20.32 2.61
C LYS A 34 5.77 19.71 2.60
N ALA A 35 6.63 20.09 3.55
CA ALA A 35 7.99 19.57 3.63
C ALA A 35 8.01 18.08 4.01
N VAL A 36 7.13 17.66 4.92
CA VAL A 36 6.95 16.25 5.29
C VAL A 36 6.40 15.46 4.10
N LEU A 37 5.41 16.02 3.40
CA LEU A 37 4.80 15.40 2.22
C LEU A 37 5.84 15.16 1.12
N GLU A 38 6.60 16.18 0.75
CA GLU A 38 7.66 16.09 -0.26
C GLU A 38 8.74 15.07 0.13
N PHE A 39 9.14 15.08 1.41
CA PHE A 39 10.11 14.12 1.93
C PHE A 39 9.63 12.67 1.83
N LEU A 40 8.39 12.40 2.25
CA LEU A 40 7.82 11.04 2.18
C LEU A 40 7.64 10.58 0.73
N LEU A 41 7.21 11.45 -0.18
CA LEU A 41 7.10 11.13 -1.60
C LEU A 41 8.47 10.78 -2.21
N LEU A 42 9.52 11.52 -1.84
CA LEU A 42 10.88 11.22 -2.26
C LEU A 42 11.37 9.87 -1.70
N LEU A 43 11.07 9.59 -0.43
CA LEU A 43 11.41 8.32 0.21
C LEU A 43 10.77 7.14 -0.52
N LEU A 44 9.49 7.23 -0.86
CA LEU A 44 8.76 6.22 -1.62
C LEU A 44 9.39 5.99 -2.99
N SER A 45 9.65 7.06 -3.74
CA SER A 45 10.27 7.00 -5.06
C SER A 45 11.63 6.30 -5.04
N LYS A 46 12.48 6.61 -4.05
CA LYS A 46 13.79 5.95 -3.87
C LYS A 46 13.68 4.45 -3.56
N ASN A 47 12.54 3.99 -3.10
CA ASN A 47 12.27 2.58 -2.79
C ASN A 47 11.38 1.90 -3.86
N GLY A 48 11.24 2.49 -5.05
CA GLY A 48 10.54 1.89 -6.17
C GLY A 48 9.00 1.90 -6.05
N LEU A 49 8.45 2.79 -5.22
CA LEU A 49 7.01 2.96 -5.04
C LEU A 49 6.52 4.25 -5.69
N ALA A 50 5.32 4.22 -6.25
CA ALA A 50 4.65 5.41 -6.76
C ALA A 50 3.95 6.15 -5.62
N GLY A 51 4.35 7.39 -5.35
CA GLY A 51 3.75 8.23 -4.32
C GLY A 51 2.77 9.25 -4.91
N ILE A 52 1.63 9.44 -4.24
CA ILE A 52 0.69 10.54 -4.50
C ILE A 52 0.53 11.32 -3.20
N GLY A 53 0.60 12.65 -3.28
CA GLY A 53 0.44 13.52 -2.11
C GLY A 53 -0.95 14.12 -2.03
N ALA A 54 -1.47 14.25 -0.81
CA ALA A 54 -2.63 15.05 -0.46
C ALA A 54 -2.31 15.92 0.75
N SER A 55 -2.70 17.18 0.70
CA SER A 55 -2.42 18.16 1.75
C SER A 55 -3.57 18.29 2.78
N SER A 56 -4.64 17.54 2.59
CA SER A 56 -5.81 17.55 3.46
C SER A 56 -6.60 16.25 3.38
N GLY A 57 -7.44 15.99 4.38
CA GLY A 57 -8.36 14.86 4.37
C GLY A 57 -9.36 14.93 3.20
N SER A 58 -9.83 16.12 2.85
CA SER A 58 -10.75 16.32 1.71
C SER A 58 -10.10 15.96 0.39
N GLU A 59 -8.86 16.35 0.17
CA GLU A 59 -8.08 16.01 -1.01
C GLU A 59 -7.82 14.49 -1.07
N CYS A 60 -7.47 13.89 0.06
CA CYS A 60 -7.32 12.45 0.21
C CYS A 60 -8.58 11.70 -0.25
N LEU A 61 -9.76 12.07 0.24
CA LEU A 61 -11.02 11.45 -0.13
C LEU A 61 -11.34 11.64 -1.62
N ALA A 62 -11.03 12.81 -2.19
CA ALA A 62 -11.20 13.07 -3.62
C ALA A 62 -10.31 12.16 -4.49
N ILE A 63 -9.05 11.96 -4.10
CA ILE A 63 -8.12 11.07 -4.80
C ILE A 63 -8.63 9.62 -4.76
N VAL A 64 -9.04 9.11 -3.60
CA VAL A 64 -9.52 7.73 -3.46
C VAL A 64 -10.82 7.48 -4.23
N ARG A 65 -11.67 8.51 -4.41
CA ARG A 65 -12.87 8.43 -5.29
C ARG A 65 -12.51 8.33 -6.77
N SER A 66 -11.42 8.97 -7.19
CA SER A 66 -11.04 9.08 -8.60
C SER A 66 -10.12 7.95 -9.09
N ARG A 67 -9.42 7.29 -8.19
CA ARG A 67 -8.45 6.24 -8.53
C ARG A 67 -8.19 5.27 -7.38
N GLN A 68 -7.76 4.08 -7.74
CA GLN A 68 -7.34 3.08 -6.77
C GLN A 68 -5.95 3.40 -6.22
N VAL A 69 -5.76 3.18 -4.91
CA VAL A 69 -4.47 3.25 -4.22
C VAL A 69 -4.26 1.95 -3.45
N ASP A 70 -3.01 1.54 -3.30
CA ASP A 70 -2.67 0.26 -2.66
C ASP A 70 -2.38 0.41 -1.17
N LEU A 71 -2.02 1.61 -0.70
CA LEU A 71 -1.75 1.90 0.70
C LEU A 71 -1.94 3.40 0.96
N ILE A 72 -2.37 3.76 2.17
CA ILE A 72 -2.53 5.14 2.60
C ILE A 72 -1.67 5.39 3.84
N ILE A 73 -0.85 6.43 3.81
CA ILE A 73 -0.13 6.98 4.96
C ILE A 73 -0.85 8.27 5.35
N LEU A 74 -1.38 8.34 6.55
CA LEU A 74 -2.26 9.42 6.99
C LEU A 74 -1.76 10.04 8.29
N ASP A 75 -1.46 11.35 8.25
CA ASP A 75 -1.21 12.13 9.46
C ASP A 75 -2.52 12.35 10.22
N VAL A 76 -2.49 12.08 11.52
CA VAL A 76 -3.65 12.30 12.40
C VAL A 76 -3.89 13.76 12.69
N MET A 77 -2.81 14.53 12.85
CA MET A 77 -2.86 15.94 13.26
C MET A 77 -2.93 16.86 12.05
N MET A 78 -4.13 17.00 11.48
CA MET A 78 -4.39 17.94 10.38
C MET A 78 -5.50 18.94 10.76
N PRO A 79 -5.40 20.22 10.33
CA PRO A 79 -6.49 21.18 10.52
C PRO A 79 -7.71 20.81 9.66
N VAL A 80 -8.89 21.27 10.06
CA VAL A 80 -10.18 21.18 9.37
C VAL A 80 -10.80 19.77 9.35
N MET A 81 -10.07 18.75 8.94
CA MET A 81 -10.53 17.36 9.01
C MET A 81 -9.50 16.56 9.81
N ASP A 82 -9.89 16.17 11.00
CA ASP A 82 -9.17 15.23 11.86
C ASP A 82 -8.86 13.94 11.06
N GLY A 83 -7.62 13.44 11.17
CA GLY A 83 -7.19 12.22 10.51
C GLY A 83 -8.03 11.00 10.87
N LEU A 84 -8.61 10.92 12.08
CA LEU A 84 -9.53 9.86 12.46
C LEU A 84 -10.83 9.91 11.65
N LYS A 85 -11.38 11.09 11.44
CA LYS A 85 -12.58 11.27 10.61
C LYS A 85 -12.30 10.93 9.15
N ALA A 86 -11.15 11.32 8.62
CA ALA A 86 -10.71 10.89 7.30
C ALA A 86 -10.57 9.36 7.22
N CYS A 87 -9.98 8.74 8.24
CA CYS A 87 -9.84 7.29 8.35
C CYS A 87 -11.19 6.56 8.33
N GLU A 88 -12.17 7.05 9.08
CA GLU A 88 -13.54 6.49 9.09
C GLU A 88 -14.17 6.48 7.70
N GLU A 89 -14.09 7.61 6.98
CA GLU A 89 -14.61 7.70 5.62
C GLU A 89 -13.84 6.81 4.63
N LEU A 90 -12.51 6.75 4.74
CA LEU A 90 -11.68 5.87 3.93
C LEU A 90 -12.02 4.38 4.14
N LYS A 91 -12.28 3.96 5.37
CA LYS A 91 -12.69 2.58 5.66
C LYS A 91 -14.05 2.21 5.07
N LYS A 92 -14.95 3.16 4.93
CA LYS A 92 -16.23 2.97 4.21
C LYS A 92 -16.02 2.85 2.70
N MET A 93 -15.11 3.64 2.13
CA MET A 93 -14.87 3.72 0.69
C MET A 93 -13.95 2.62 0.15
N CYS A 94 -12.90 2.29 0.89
CA CYS A 94 -11.89 1.31 0.51
C CYS A 94 -11.49 0.43 1.71
N PRO A 95 -12.39 -0.45 2.18
CA PRO A 95 -12.18 -1.22 3.42
C PRO A 95 -10.95 -2.14 3.36
N SER A 96 -10.56 -2.60 2.18
CA SER A 96 -9.41 -3.49 1.98
C SER A 96 -8.07 -2.76 1.86
N THR A 97 -8.08 -1.42 1.66
CA THR A 97 -6.84 -0.66 1.53
C THR A 97 -6.21 -0.46 2.92
N PRO A 98 -4.97 -0.91 3.15
CA PRO A 98 -4.29 -0.71 4.42
C PRO A 98 -4.02 0.79 4.67
N ILE A 99 -4.18 1.20 5.93
CA ILE A 99 -3.91 2.56 6.38
C ILE A 99 -2.85 2.50 7.47
N ILE A 100 -1.76 3.24 7.28
CA ILE A 100 -0.73 3.52 8.28
C ILE A 100 -0.97 4.92 8.83
N LEU A 101 -1.24 5.05 10.12
CA LEU A 101 -1.38 6.35 10.77
C LEU A 101 -0.04 6.85 11.31
N LEU A 102 0.25 8.12 11.03
CA LEU A 102 1.34 8.86 11.68
C LEU A 102 0.77 9.60 12.88
N THR A 103 1.26 9.29 14.09
CA THR A 103 0.72 9.82 15.35
C THR A 103 1.83 10.39 16.23
N ALA A 104 1.49 11.28 17.18
CA ALA A 104 2.38 11.59 18.28
C ALA A 104 2.63 10.32 19.13
N ARG A 105 3.83 10.21 19.73
CA ARG A 105 4.25 8.99 20.42
C ARG A 105 3.36 8.60 21.60
N ASP A 106 2.81 9.57 22.31
CA ASP A 106 2.04 9.46 23.54
C ASP A 106 0.52 9.62 23.33
N ASP A 107 0.06 9.67 22.10
CA ASP A 107 -1.36 9.78 21.78
C ASP A 107 -2.08 8.42 21.84
N MET A 108 -2.28 7.94 23.05
CA MET A 108 -2.94 6.64 23.31
C MET A 108 -4.42 6.66 22.96
N MET A 109 -5.10 7.79 23.13
CA MET A 109 -6.54 7.92 22.85
C MET A 109 -6.81 7.82 21.36
N THR A 110 -6.06 8.54 20.55
CA THR A 110 -6.14 8.47 19.09
C THR A 110 -5.85 7.07 18.57
N ARG A 111 -4.84 6.39 19.13
CA ARG A 111 -4.51 5.01 18.75
C ARG A 111 -5.65 4.05 19.04
N ALA A 112 -6.25 4.12 20.24
CA ALA A 112 -7.39 3.27 20.59
C ALA A 112 -8.58 3.49 19.64
N ALA A 113 -8.96 4.75 19.38
CA ALA A 113 -10.03 5.07 18.44
C ALA A 113 -9.75 4.56 17.02
N ALA A 114 -8.51 4.67 16.55
CA ALA A 114 -8.12 4.20 15.23
C ALA A 114 -8.08 2.66 15.12
N MET A 115 -7.75 1.96 16.19
CA MET A 115 -7.84 0.50 16.24
C MET A 115 -9.29 0.02 16.04
N ASP A 116 -10.25 0.69 16.66
CA ASP A 116 -11.68 0.41 16.49
C ASP A 116 -12.15 0.63 15.04
N LEU A 117 -11.50 1.55 14.32
CA LEU A 117 -11.75 1.78 12.89
C LEU A 117 -11.05 0.77 11.96
N GLY A 118 -10.26 -0.17 12.49
CA GLY A 118 -9.55 -1.16 11.70
C GLY A 118 -8.34 -0.63 10.95
N VAL A 119 -7.59 0.30 11.56
CA VAL A 119 -6.30 0.78 11.04
C VAL A 119 -5.28 -0.35 11.04
N SER A 120 -4.49 -0.43 9.98
CA SER A 120 -3.54 -1.53 9.78
C SER A 120 -2.29 -1.39 10.64
N GLU A 121 -1.81 -0.15 10.82
CA GLU A 121 -0.52 0.10 11.48
C GLU A 121 -0.40 1.54 11.99
N PHE A 122 0.47 1.75 12.98
CA PHE A 122 0.80 3.06 13.57
C PHE A 122 2.30 3.31 13.51
N VAL A 123 2.68 4.53 13.15
CA VAL A 123 4.07 5.00 13.21
C VAL A 123 4.14 6.28 14.03
N ALA A 124 4.97 6.28 15.06
CA ALA A 124 5.16 7.44 15.91
C ALA A 124 6.04 8.51 15.22
N LYS A 125 5.67 9.78 15.37
CA LYS A 125 6.50 10.92 15.01
C LYS A 125 7.56 11.18 16.09
N PRO A 126 8.80 11.56 15.75
CA PRO A 126 9.37 11.71 14.41
C PRO A 126 9.53 10.37 13.67
N VAL A 127 9.24 10.38 12.38
CA VAL A 127 9.22 9.16 11.56
C VAL A 127 10.63 8.62 11.34
N ASN A 128 10.84 7.34 11.68
CA ASN A 128 12.03 6.61 11.28
C ASN A 128 11.81 6.00 9.88
N ASN A 129 12.65 6.37 8.92
CA ASN A 129 12.50 5.98 7.53
C ASN A 129 12.53 4.46 7.33
N ARG A 130 13.43 3.77 8.02
CA ARG A 130 13.58 2.31 7.91
C ARG A 130 12.36 1.60 8.49
N ASP A 131 11.87 2.05 9.64
CA ASP A 131 10.68 1.50 10.27
C ASP A 131 9.45 1.71 9.39
N LEU A 132 9.22 2.93 8.89
CA LEU A 132 8.11 3.22 7.99
C LEU A 132 8.16 2.37 6.72
N MET A 133 9.31 2.28 6.06
CA MET A 133 9.46 1.48 4.84
C MET A 133 9.24 -0.01 5.09
N SER A 134 9.71 -0.55 6.21
CA SER A 134 9.47 -1.94 6.60
C SER A 134 7.97 -2.22 6.76
N ARG A 135 7.23 -1.33 7.41
CA ARG A 135 5.77 -1.46 7.61
C ARG A 135 5.00 -1.34 6.30
N ILE A 136 5.37 -0.41 5.43
CA ILE A 136 4.80 -0.29 4.08
C ILE A 136 4.96 -1.60 3.30
N GLN A 137 6.17 -2.16 3.28
CA GLN A 137 6.45 -3.40 2.56
C GLN A 137 5.66 -4.59 3.11
N VAL A 138 5.49 -4.69 4.43
CA VAL A 138 4.67 -5.73 5.05
C VAL A 138 3.20 -5.59 4.63
N GLN A 139 2.64 -4.39 4.68
CA GLN A 139 1.25 -4.14 4.32
C GLN A 139 0.98 -4.41 2.83
N LEU A 140 1.88 -4.01 1.94
CA LEU A 140 1.75 -4.28 0.50
C LEU A 140 1.82 -5.78 0.20
N ARG A 141 2.72 -6.54 0.83
CA ARG A 141 2.77 -8.02 0.68
C ARG A 141 1.50 -8.70 1.17
N ASN A 142 0.95 -8.27 2.30
CA ASN A 142 -0.29 -8.81 2.83
C ASN A 142 -1.46 -8.56 1.87
N LEU A 143 -1.48 -7.40 1.24
CA LEU A 143 -2.49 -7.07 0.22
C LEU A 143 -2.38 -7.98 -1.02
N GLU A 144 -1.18 -8.26 -1.49
CA GLU A 144 -0.93 -9.16 -2.62
C GLU A 144 -1.36 -10.59 -2.31
N TRP A 145 -1.04 -11.11 -1.14
CA TRP A 145 -1.47 -12.44 -0.71
C TRP A 145 -2.99 -12.54 -0.56
N GLY A 146 -3.65 -11.52 -0.05
CA GLY A 146 -5.10 -11.45 0.00
C GLY A 146 -5.72 -11.53 -1.39
N LYS A 147 -5.24 -10.73 -2.34
CA LYS A 147 -5.70 -10.75 -3.73
C LYS A 147 -5.48 -12.12 -4.40
N ALA A 148 -4.33 -12.74 -4.16
CA ALA A 148 -4.01 -14.07 -4.70
C ALA A 148 -4.93 -15.15 -4.12
N ALA A 149 -5.22 -15.13 -2.83
CA ALA A 149 -6.14 -16.06 -2.18
C ALA A 149 -7.56 -15.94 -2.73
N ASP A 150 -8.08 -14.72 -2.91
CA ASP A 150 -9.41 -14.46 -3.49
C ASP A 150 -9.51 -14.95 -4.92
N GLN A 151 -8.43 -14.85 -5.72
CA GLN A 151 -8.39 -15.39 -7.08
C GLN A 151 -8.49 -16.89 -7.10
N VAL A 152 -7.80 -17.61 -6.20
CA VAL A 152 -7.85 -19.08 -6.08
C VAL A 152 -9.25 -19.53 -5.69
N VAL A 153 -9.86 -18.90 -4.70
CA VAL A 153 -11.25 -19.21 -4.26
C VAL A 153 -12.22 -19.00 -5.42
N SER A 154 -12.14 -17.91 -6.15
CA SER A 154 -12.98 -17.60 -7.31
C SER A 154 -12.84 -18.63 -8.44
N GLN A 155 -11.66 -19.21 -8.64
CA GLN A 155 -11.41 -20.25 -9.62
C GLN A 155 -12.04 -21.60 -9.20
N ILE A 156 -11.97 -21.94 -7.91
CA ILE A 156 -12.56 -23.16 -7.37
C ILE A 156 -14.09 -23.10 -7.52
N ASP A 157 -14.74 -21.98 -7.18
CA ASP A 157 -16.18 -21.80 -7.30
C ASP A 157 -16.68 -21.97 -8.75
N ARG A 158 -15.91 -21.45 -9.71
CA ARG A 158 -16.24 -21.60 -11.15
C ARG A 158 -16.09 -23.04 -11.63
N SER A 159 -15.14 -23.79 -11.07
CA SER A 159 -14.93 -25.20 -11.46
C SER A 159 -15.95 -26.16 -10.87
N THR A 160 -16.58 -25.80 -9.74
CA THR A 160 -17.63 -26.59 -9.09
C THR A 160 -19.05 -26.30 -9.62
N SER A 161 -19.23 -25.23 -10.38
CA SER A 161 -20.51 -24.76 -10.90
C SER A 161 -20.91 -25.39 -12.25
N HIS A 162 -20.31 -26.51 -12.69
CA HIS A 162 -20.76 -27.22 -13.88
C HIS A 162 -21.82 -28.23 -13.49
N PRO A 163 -23.08 -28.04 -13.86
CA PRO A 163 -24.11 -29.09 -13.68
C PRO A 163 -23.80 -30.26 -14.60
N LYS A 164 -23.58 -31.41 -14.01
CA LYS A 164 -23.61 -32.68 -14.77
C LYS A 164 -25.00 -32.82 -15.42
N LYS A 165 -25.02 -32.79 -16.74
CA LYS A 165 -26.13 -33.30 -17.51
C LYS A 165 -26.07 -34.83 -17.52
#